data_464ad2530b3e365b9c38dd063af8cff5
#
_entry.id   464ad2530b3e365b9c38dd063af8cff5
#
_cell.length_a   1.000
_cell.length_b   1.000
_cell.length_c   1.000
_cell.angle_alpha   90.00
_cell.angle_beta   90.00
_cell.angle_gamma   90.00
#
_symmetry.space_group_name_H-M   'P 1'
#
loop_
_entity.id
_entity.type
_entity.pdbx_description
1 polymer ?
#
loop_
_entity_poly.entity_id
_entity_poly.type
_entity_poly.pdbx_seq_one_letter_code
_entity_poly.pdbx_strand_id
1 'polypeptide(L)'
;MTVEKVTWISMLSSCFKSQEKEKPSSSKPKKEVTKQTSFQRISLSDLSNPSSLSEDLSISLAGSNLHVFTLAELKVITQGFSSSNFIGEGGFGPVHKGFIDDKVKPGLEAQPVAVKLLDLEGLQGHREWLTEVIFLGQLRHPHLVKLIGYCCEEEHRLLVYEYMPRGSLENQLFRRYSASLPWSSRMKIALGAAKGLAFLHESEKPVIYRDFKASNILLDSDYTPKLSDFGLAKDGPEGSDTHVSTRVMGTQGYAAPEYIMTGHLTAMSDVYSFGVVLLELLTGRRSVDKSRPQREQNLAEWARPMLNEARKLGRIMDPRLEGQYSETGARKAAALAYQCLSHRPKQRPTMSTVVKILEPLKDFDDIPCGPFVYTVPTEADNPKEDVKKCTEPKKDVKKENGHHHQKHPLHHGHRRHHHKSARSPAIHSETALRQNHRNGFDSPLHPEAKGA
;
A
#
# COMPACT_ATOMS: atom_id res chain seq x y z
N MET A 1 -42.78 0.04 -31.03
CA MET A 1 -42.29 1.08 -30.13
C MET A 1 -40.80 0.84 -29.97
N THR A 2 -40.01 1.56 -30.75
CA THR A 2 -38.54 1.49 -30.78
C THR A 2 -38.02 2.44 -29.72
N VAL A 3 -37.32 1.89 -28.73
CA VAL A 3 -36.64 2.67 -27.68
C VAL A 3 -35.30 3.12 -28.27
N GLU A 4 -35.17 4.41 -28.53
CA GLU A 4 -33.88 5.02 -28.92
C GLU A 4 -32.89 4.97 -27.74
N LYS A 5 -31.78 4.32 -27.96
CA LYS A 5 -30.62 4.37 -27.05
C LYS A 5 -29.95 5.73 -27.16
N VAL A 6 -30.18 6.60 -26.20
CA VAL A 6 -29.42 7.86 -26.06
C VAL A 6 -28.00 7.52 -25.60
N THR A 7 -27.05 7.64 -26.50
CA THR A 7 -25.64 7.46 -26.20
C THR A 7 -25.07 8.71 -25.54
N TRP A 8 -24.34 8.55 -24.45
CA TRP A 8 -23.70 9.60 -23.62
C TRP A 8 -22.78 10.56 -24.39
N ILE A 9 -22.36 10.19 -25.61
CA ILE A 9 -21.48 10.98 -26.49
C ILE A 9 -22.18 12.27 -27.00
N SER A 10 -23.50 12.28 -27.09
CA SER A 10 -24.25 13.45 -27.60
C SER A 10 -24.34 14.62 -26.59
N MET A 11 -24.16 14.36 -25.29
CA MET A 11 -24.20 15.41 -24.25
C MET A 11 -22.89 16.18 -24.09
N LEU A 12 -21.74 15.59 -24.45
CA LEU A 12 -20.44 16.26 -24.33
C LEU A 12 -20.11 17.21 -25.51
N SER A 13 -20.80 17.08 -26.65
CA SER A 13 -20.54 17.92 -27.85
C SER A 13 -21.23 19.26 -27.84
N SER A 14 -22.15 19.57 -26.93
CA SER A 14 -22.89 20.85 -26.95
C SER A 14 -22.25 21.97 -26.12
N CYS A 15 -21.17 21.72 -25.38
CA CYS A 15 -20.50 22.74 -24.55
C CYS A 15 -19.39 23.54 -25.23
N PHE A 16 -19.09 23.30 -26.52
CA PHE A 16 -18.10 24.07 -27.26
C PHE A 16 -18.72 24.77 -28.47
N LYS A 17 -19.47 25.83 -28.25
CA LYS A 17 -19.73 26.85 -29.26
C LYS A 17 -19.20 28.21 -28.79
N SER A 18 -18.19 28.65 -29.52
CA SER A 18 -17.55 29.94 -29.42
C SER A 18 -18.51 31.10 -29.62
N GLN A 19 -18.42 32.14 -28.80
CA GLN A 19 -19.01 33.45 -29.06
C GLN A 19 -17.92 34.40 -29.60
N GLU A 20 -18.28 35.04 -30.70
CA GLU A 20 -17.51 36.05 -31.39
C GLU A 20 -17.53 37.41 -30.68
N LYS A 21 -16.52 38.21 -31.06
CA LYS A 21 -16.07 39.50 -30.57
C LYS A 21 -17.09 40.64 -30.64
N GLU A 22 -17.09 41.48 -29.61
CA GLU A 22 -17.35 42.93 -29.74
C GLU A 22 -16.24 43.78 -29.08
N LYS A 23 -15.90 44.90 -29.70
CA LYS A 23 -14.75 45.78 -29.45
C LYS A 23 -15.12 46.92 -28.48
N PRO A 24 -14.18 47.72 -27.95
CA PRO A 24 -14.18 48.25 -26.60
C PRO A 24 -14.55 49.72 -26.54
N SER A 25 -15.01 50.14 -25.37
CA SER A 25 -14.99 51.56 -24.94
C SER A 25 -14.15 51.72 -23.64
N SER A 26 -13.35 52.77 -23.66
CA SER A 26 -12.31 53.12 -22.72
C SER A 26 -12.85 53.66 -21.39
N SER A 27 -12.38 53.14 -20.26
CA SER A 27 -12.31 53.90 -18.99
C SER A 27 -11.24 53.32 -18.06
N LYS A 28 -10.55 54.18 -17.32
CA LYS A 28 -9.30 54.02 -16.56
C LYS A 28 -9.40 53.02 -15.40
N PRO A 29 -8.26 52.40 -14.99
CA PRO A 29 -8.26 51.26 -14.06
C PRO A 29 -8.41 51.71 -12.60
N LYS A 30 -9.43 51.18 -11.93
CA LYS A 30 -9.42 51.00 -10.46
C LYS A 30 -8.69 49.71 -10.16
N LYS A 31 -7.71 49.74 -9.25
CA LYS A 31 -7.05 48.57 -8.68
C LYS A 31 -8.09 47.70 -7.97
N GLU A 32 -8.55 46.66 -8.64
CA GLU A 32 -9.23 45.56 -7.99
C GLU A 32 -8.21 44.60 -7.41
N VAL A 33 -8.26 44.47 -6.09
CA VAL A 33 -7.60 43.40 -5.35
C VAL A 33 -8.30 42.10 -5.79
N THR A 34 -7.64 41.31 -6.61
CA THR A 34 -8.10 39.94 -6.98
C THR A 34 -8.21 39.13 -5.70
N LYS A 35 -9.42 38.96 -5.20
CA LYS A 35 -9.73 37.89 -4.25
C LYS A 35 -9.46 36.59 -4.97
N GLN A 36 -8.41 35.88 -4.57
CA GLN A 36 -8.25 34.46 -4.89
C GLN A 36 -9.53 33.76 -4.39
N THR A 37 -10.37 33.32 -5.32
CA THR A 37 -11.45 32.39 -5.01
C THR A 37 -10.78 31.09 -4.57
N SER A 38 -10.82 30.80 -3.28
CA SER A 38 -10.47 29.51 -2.74
C SER A 38 -11.43 28.48 -3.34
N PHE A 39 -10.96 27.62 -4.21
CA PHE A 39 -11.73 26.47 -4.68
C PHE A 39 -11.98 25.57 -3.47
N GLN A 40 -13.21 25.54 -2.97
CA GLN A 40 -13.59 24.61 -1.91
C GLN A 40 -13.57 23.19 -2.50
N ARG A 41 -12.82 22.30 -1.83
CA ARG A 41 -12.81 20.87 -2.20
C ARG A 41 -14.23 20.31 -2.04
N ILE A 42 -14.75 19.66 -3.09
CA ILE A 42 -16.05 19.00 -3.05
C ILE A 42 -15.94 17.73 -2.20
N SER A 43 -16.92 17.52 -1.33
CA SER A 43 -17.04 16.33 -0.49
C SER A 43 -17.69 15.18 -1.27
N LEU A 44 -17.32 13.93 -0.94
CA LEU A 44 -18.01 12.75 -1.47
C LEU A 44 -19.50 12.68 -1.09
N SER A 45 -19.88 13.32 0.00
CA SER A 45 -21.30 13.44 0.41
C SER A 45 -22.13 14.28 -0.56
N ASP A 46 -21.51 15.24 -1.24
CA ASP A 46 -22.18 16.14 -2.17
C ASP A 46 -22.54 15.42 -3.49
N LEU A 47 -21.92 14.26 -3.75
CA LEU A 47 -22.09 13.42 -4.95
C LEU A 47 -23.15 12.31 -4.79
N SER A 48 -23.99 12.39 -3.79
CA SER A 48 -25.00 11.35 -3.50
C SER A 48 -26.13 11.27 -4.52
N ASN A 49 -26.21 12.19 -5.48
CA ASN A 49 -27.27 12.23 -6.50
C ASN A 49 -26.74 11.74 -7.87
N PRO A 50 -27.20 10.58 -8.40
CA PRO A 50 -26.67 10.00 -9.64
C PRO A 50 -26.87 10.87 -10.89
N SER A 51 -27.81 11.81 -10.88
CA SER A 51 -28.12 12.67 -12.02
C SER A 51 -27.18 13.88 -12.17
N SER A 52 -26.46 14.26 -11.10
CA SER A 52 -25.54 15.40 -11.10
C SER A 52 -24.06 15.00 -11.22
N LEU A 53 -23.75 13.71 -11.17
CA LEU A 53 -22.39 13.16 -11.11
C LEU A 53 -21.43 13.68 -12.20
N SER A 54 -21.93 13.95 -13.43
CA SER A 54 -21.06 14.41 -14.51
C SER A 54 -20.75 15.91 -14.42
N GLU A 55 -21.69 16.72 -13.96
CA GLU A 55 -21.52 18.17 -13.77
C GLU A 55 -20.69 18.44 -12.52
N ASP A 56 -20.99 17.75 -11.42
CA ASP A 56 -20.26 17.87 -10.15
C ASP A 56 -18.81 17.39 -10.27
N LEU A 57 -18.55 16.31 -11.04
CA LEU A 57 -17.19 15.87 -11.42
C LEU A 57 -16.48 16.94 -12.24
N SER A 58 -17.14 17.51 -13.24
CA SER A 58 -16.53 18.54 -14.09
C SER A 58 -16.17 19.80 -13.27
N ILE A 59 -17.03 20.21 -12.34
CA ILE A 59 -16.78 21.32 -11.43
C ILE A 59 -15.66 20.96 -10.44
N SER A 60 -15.70 19.77 -9.85
CA SER A 60 -14.69 19.28 -8.90
C SER A 60 -13.32 19.14 -9.53
N LEU A 61 -13.25 18.78 -10.79
CA LEU A 61 -12.04 18.57 -11.55
C LEU A 61 -11.61 19.79 -12.38
N ALA A 62 -12.41 20.87 -12.41
CA ALA A 62 -12.11 22.07 -13.21
C ALA A 62 -10.77 22.75 -12.86
N GLY A 63 -10.23 22.50 -11.64
CA GLY A 63 -8.89 22.92 -11.22
C GLY A 63 -7.86 21.79 -11.19
N SER A 64 -8.26 20.55 -11.49
CA SER A 64 -7.34 19.42 -11.55
C SER A 64 -6.70 19.33 -12.93
N ASN A 65 -5.38 19.16 -12.98
CA ASN A 65 -4.69 18.89 -14.25
C ASN A 65 -4.77 17.39 -14.61
N LEU A 66 -5.95 16.76 -14.43
CA LEU A 66 -6.15 15.36 -14.81
C LEU A 66 -6.46 15.25 -16.30
N HIS A 67 -5.86 14.27 -16.96
CA HIS A 67 -6.10 13.97 -18.35
C HIS A 67 -7.15 12.87 -18.50
N VAL A 68 -8.10 13.06 -19.39
CA VAL A 68 -9.04 12.00 -19.76
C VAL A 68 -8.41 11.16 -20.87
N PHE A 69 -8.30 9.87 -20.65
CA PHE A 69 -7.77 8.90 -21.61
C PHE A 69 -8.90 8.07 -22.21
N THR A 70 -8.77 7.72 -23.47
CA THR A 70 -9.59 6.69 -24.09
C THR A 70 -9.04 5.30 -23.79
N LEU A 71 -9.89 4.28 -23.86
CA LEU A 71 -9.45 2.89 -23.73
C LEU A 71 -8.46 2.50 -24.83
N ALA A 72 -8.65 3.04 -26.05
CA ALA A 72 -7.74 2.82 -27.16
C ALA A 72 -6.33 3.39 -26.88
N GLU A 73 -6.22 4.61 -26.35
CA GLU A 73 -4.96 5.19 -25.92
C GLU A 73 -4.29 4.33 -24.86
N LEU A 74 -5.04 3.86 -23.84
CA LEU A 74 -4.49 3.04 -22.77
C LEU A 74 -4.04 1.65 -23.25
N LYS A 75 -4.72 1.06 -24.23
CA LYS A 75 -4.25 -0.16 -24.90
C LYS A 75 -2.92 0.05 -25.61
N VAL A 76 -2.72 1.18 -26.30
CA VAL A 76 -1.44 1.52 -26.92
C VAL A 76 -0.35 1.71 -25.86
N ILE A 77 -0.61 2.51 -24.82
CA ILE A 77 0.31 2.83 -23.73
C ILE A 77 0.81 1.56 -23.02
N THR A 78 -0.08 0.56 -22.81
CA THR A 78 0.19 -0.69 -22.08
C THR A 78 0.53 -1.87 -22.99
N GLN A 79 0.60 -1.67 -24.32
CA GLN A 79 0.78 -2.74 -25.30
C GLN A 79 -0.32 -3.81 -25.20
N GLY A 80 -1.58 -3.37 -25.17
CA GLY A 80 -2.76 -4.24 -25.05
C GLY A 80 -2.92 -4.90 -23.70
N PHE A 81 -2.48 -4.25 -22.61
CA PHE A 81 -2.44 -4.82 -21.27
C PHE A 81 -1.68 -6.15 -21.22
N SER A 82 -0.56 -6.20 -21.96
CA SER A 82 0.28 -7.39 -22.07
C SER A 82 0.68 -7.92 -20.69
N SER A 83 0.74 -9.25 -20.55
CA SER A 83 1.23 -9.91 -19.34
C SER A 83 2.69 -9.57 -19.01
N SER A 84 3.51 -9.19 -20.00
CA SER A 84 4.87 -8.71 -19.77
C SER A 84 4.92 -7.36 -19.05
N ASN A 85 3.86 -6.57 -19.16
CA ASN A 85 3.71 -5.28 -18.51
C ASN A 85 2.93 -5.34 -17.19
N PHE A 86 2.46 -6.52 -16.80
CA PHE A 86 1.79 -6.71 -15.51
C PHE A 86 2.78 -6.49 -14.36
N ILE A 87 2.47 -5.57 -13.45
CA ILE A 87 3.32 -5.20 -12.32
C ILE A 87 2.73 -5.52 -10.96
N GLY A 88 1.45 -5.84 -10.90
CA GLY A 88 0.78 -6.25 -9.67
C GLY A 88 -0.72 -6.31 -9.80
N GLU A 89 -1.36 -6.87 -8.78
CA GLU A 89 -2.81 -6.91 -8.64
C GLU A 89 -3.15 -6.29 -7.29
N GLY A 90 -3.92 -5.21 -7.30
CA GLY A 90 -4.47 -4.59 -6.09
C GLY A 90 -5.82 -5.21 -5.73
N GLY A 91 -6.40 -4.81 -4.58
CA GLY A 91 -7.74 -5.26 -4.17
C GLY A 91 -8.86 -4.92 -5.17
N PHE A 92 -8.57 -4.08 -6.15
CA PHE A 92 -9.54 -3.51 -7.09
C PHE A 92 -9.17 -3.74 -8.55
N GLY A 93 -8.22 -4.63 -8.84
CA GLY A 93 -7.88 -5.07 -10.16
C GLY A 93 -6.40 -5.02 -10.52
N PRO A 94 -6.06 -5.49 -11.73
CA PRO A 94 -4.68 -5.59 -12.21
C PRO A 94 -4.08 -4.23 -12.56
N VAL A 95 -2.77 -4.11 -12.34
CA VAL A 95 -1.98 -2.92 -12.66
C VAL A 95 -0.92 -3.27 -13.69
N HIS A 96 -0.85 -2.49 -14.77
CA HIS A 96 0.10 -2.66 -15.85
C HIS A 96 1.02 -1.43 -15.98
N LYS A 97 2.28 -1.68 -16.25
CA LYS A 97 3.21 -0.64 -16.65
C LYS A 97 2.89 -0.18 -18.07
N GLY A 98 3.00 1.11 -18.32
CA GLY A 98 2.87 1.71 -19.63
C GLY A 98 3.89 2.81 -19.85
N PHE A 99 3.87 3.39 -21.05
CA PHE A 99 4.68 4.54 -21.39
C PHE A 99 3.84 5.51 -22.21
N ILE A 100 3.73 6.75 -21.73
CA ILE A 100 3.08 7.83 -22.45
C ILE A 100 4.14 8.56 -23.27
N ASP A 101 3.83 8.88 -24.52
CA ASP A 101 4.59 9.80 -25.34
C ASP A 101 3.67 10.90 -25.90
N ASP A 102 4.26 11.91 -26.50
CA ASP A 102 3.56 13.06 -27.09
C ASP A 102 2.69 12.69 -28.30
N LYS A 103 2.96 11.54 -28.96
CA LYS A 103 2.18 11.03 -30.08
C LYS A 103 0.86 10.42 -29.62
N VAL A 104 0.89 9.73 -28.47
CA VAL A 104 -0.30 9.10 -27.91
C VAL A 104 -1.16 10.12 -27.15
N LYS A 105 -0.53 11.05 -26.44
CA LYS A 105 -1.23 12.09 -25.67
C LYS A 105 -0.54 13.44 -25.82
N PRO A 106 -0.92 14.21 -26.85
CA PRO A 106 -0.33 15.55 -27.06
C PRO A 106 -0.48 16.43 -25.81
N GLY A 107 0.63 17.11 -25.45
CA GLY A 107 0.67 18.01 -24.29
C GLY A 107 1.03 17.33 -22.98
N LEU A 108 1.22 16.00 -22.96
CA LEU A 108 1.82 15.28 -21.83
C LEU A 108 3.30 15.00 -22.08
N GLU A 109 4.10 15.22 -21.05
CA GLU A 109 5.51 14.88 -21.04
C GLU A 109 5.71 13.36 -21.12
N ALA A 110 6.67 12.92 -21.96
CA ALA A 110 6.96 11.51 -22.11
C ALA A 110 7.43 10.89 -20.79
N GLN A 111 6.71 9.87 -20.30
CA GLN A 111 6.98 9.29 -18.99
C GLN A 111 6.43 7.86 -18.83
N PRO A 112 7.08 7.03 -18.00
CA PRO A 112 6.51 5.75 -17.57
C PRO A 112 5.32 5.98 -16.65
N VAL A 113 4.29 5.13 -16.80
CA VAL A 113 3.06 5.18 -15.99
C VAL A 113 2.66 3.81 -15.48
N ALA A 114 1.80 3.80 -14.46
CA ALA A 114 1.09 2.63 -14.00
C ALA A 114 -0.41 2.80 -14.30
N VAL A 115 -0.98 1.85 -15.03
CA VAL A 115 -2.39 1.84 -15.40
C VAL A 115 -3.11 0.75 -14.62
N LYS A 116 -4.03 1.15 -13.74
CA LYS A 116 -4.86 0.27 -12.91
C LYS A 116 -6.21 0.08 -13.61
N LEU A 117 -6.57 -1.15 -13.89
CA LEU A 117 -7.91 -1.51 -14.36
C LEU A 117 -8.76 -1.84 -13.14
N LEU A 118 -9.93 -1.22 -13.03
CA LEU A 118 -10.83 -1.52 -11.93
C LEU A 118 -11.83 -2.59 -12.37
N ASP A 119 -11.96 -3.61 -11.54
CA ASP A 119 -13.00 -4.61 -11.66
C ASP A 119 -14.33 -3.98 -11.21
N LEU A 120 -15.29 -3.93 -12.13
CA LEU A 120 -16.61 -3.35 -11.89
C LEU A 120 -17.65 -4.40 -11.49
N GLU A 121 -17.24 -5.61 -11.10
CA GLU A 121 -18.18 -6.57 -10.54
C GLU A 121 -18.82 -5.99 -9.27
N GLY A 122 -19.94 -5.30 -9.47
CA GLY A 122 -20.71 -4.60 -8.44
C GLY A 122 -20.50 -3.07 -8.39
N LEU A 123 -21.34 -2.41 -7.57
CA LEU A 123 -21.34 -0.95 -7.40
C LEU A 123 -20.11 -0.43 -6.63
N GLN A 124 -19.34 -1.28 -5.98
CA GLN A 124 -18.25 -0.89 -5.11
C GLN A 124 -17.03 -0.40 -5.90
N GLY A 125 -16.62 -1.09 -6.97
CA GLY A 125 -15.47 -0.69 -7.78
C GLY A 125 -15.65 0.70 -8.41
N HIS A 126 -16.85 1.03 -8.87
CA HIS A 126 -17.13 2.37 -9.38
C HIS A 126 -17.00 3.47 -8.31
N ARG A 127 -17.49 3.22 -7.08
CA ARG A 127 -17.34 4.18 -5.96
C ARG A 127 -15.87 4.40 -5.59
N GLU A 128 -15.07 3.36 -5.58
CA GLU A 128 -13.66 3.44 -5.27
C GLU A 128 -12.88 4.18 -6.35
N TRP A 129 -13.17 3.89 -7.63
CA TRP A 129 -12.63 4.66 -8.76
C TRP A 129 -12.95 6.15 -8.63
N LEU A 130 -14.21 6.48 -8.37
CA LEU A 130 -14.65 7.86 -8.20
C LEU A 130 -13.96 8.55 -7.02
N THR A 131 -13.84 7.83 -5.90
CA THR A 131 -13.15 8.30 -4.71
C THR A 131 -11.68 8.64 -5.00
N GLU A 132 -10.96 7.77 -5.72
CA GLU A 132 -9.57 8.02 -6.11
C GLU A 132 -9.44 9.23 -7.05
N VAL A 133 -10.32 9.34 -8.05
CA VAL A 133 -10.32 10.49 -8.98
C VAL A 133 -10.53 11.81 -8.23
N ILE A 134 -11.50 11.84 -7.30
CA ILE A 134 -11.82 13.06 -6.54
C ILE A 134 -10.69 13.44 -5.59
N PHE A 135 -10.22 12.51 -4.76
CA PHE A 135 -9.17 12.83 -3.79
C PHE A 135 -7.84 13.16 -4.48
N LEU A 136 -7.34 12.30 -5.36
CA LEU A 136 -6.05 12.51 -6.01
C LEU A 136 -6.09 13.59 -7.11
N GLY A 137 -7.27 13.94 -7.61
CA GLY A 137 -7.45 15.09 -8.50
C GLY A 137 -7.27 16.42 -7.78
N GLN A 138 -7.61 16.48 -6.49
CA GLN A 138 -7.57 17.71 -5.68
C GLN A 138 -6.38 17.78 -4.71
N LEU A 139 -5.88 16.63 -4.25
CA LEU A 139 -4.79 16.55 -3.26
C LEU A 139 -3.45 16.34 -3.96
N ARG A 140 -2.48 17.22 -3.68
CA ARG A 140 -1.12 17.12 -4.21
C ARG A 140 -0.11 17.28 -3.10
N HIS A 141 0.73 16.26 -2.92
CA HIS A 141 1.78 16.27 -1.92
C HIS A 141 2.94 15.34 -2.37
N PRO A 142 4.21 15.66 -2.05
CA PRO A 142 5.35 14.81 -2.44
C PRO A 142 5.25 13.34 -2.00
N HIS A 143 4.51 13.07 -0.92
CA HIS A 143 4.29 11.73 -0.37
C HIS A 143 2.90 11.16 -0.68
N LEU A 144 2.20 11.67 -1.69
CA LEU A 144 1.02 11.07 -2.30
C LEU A 144 1.33 10.71 -3.75
N VAL A 145 0.85 9.57 -4.20
CA VAL A 145 1.00 9.16 -5.61
C VAL A 145 0.27 10.17 -6.50
N LYS A 146 0.92 10.57 -7.59
CA LYS A 146 0.33 11.50 -8.56
C LYS A 146 -0.61 10.73 -9.49
N LEU A 147 -1.88 11.08 -9.46
CA LEU A 147 -2.82 10.69 -10.52
C LEU A 147 -2.59 11.59 -11.73
N ILE A 148 -2.31 10.99 -12.89
CA ILE A 148 -2.08 11.70 -14.16
C ILE A 148 -3.40 11.87 -14.90
N GLY A 149 -4.26 10.85 -14.83
CA GLY A 149 -5.56 10.88 -15.49
C GLY A 149 -6.37 9.62 -15.26
N TYR A 150 -7.46 9.54 -15.98
CA TYR A 150 -8.42 8.45 -15.86
C TYR A 150 -9.08 8.12 -17.19
N CYS A 151 -9.69 6.94 -17.28
CA CYS A 151 -10.61 6.56 -18.36
C CYS A 151 -11.96 6.16 -17.76
N CYS A 152 -13.03 6.63 -18.39
CA CYS A 152 -14.40 6.31 -18.03
C CYS A 152 -15.19 6.07 -19.33
N GLU A 153 -15.01 4.90 -19.95
CA GLU A 153 -15.68 4.52 -21.18
C GLU A 153 -16.47 3.23 -20.97
N GLU A 154 -17.72 3.22 -21.36
CA GLU A 154 -18.62 2.07 -21.25
C GLU A 154 -18.53 1.39 -19.87
N GLU A 155 -18.17 0.10 -19.86
CA GLU A 155 -17.98 -0.71 -18.65
C GLU A 155 -16.54 -0.59 -18.09
N HIS A 156 -15.69 0.30 -18.64
CA HIS A 156 -14.29 0.38 -18.27
C HIS A 156 -14.02 1.58 -17.35
N ARG A 157 -13.32 1.32 -16.24
CA ARG A 157 -12.82 2.34 -15.30
C ARG A 157 -11.35 2.10 -15.07
N LEU A 158 -10.52 3.04 -15.53
CA LEU A 158 -9.07 2.92 -15.41
C LEU A 158 -8.51 4.18 -14.76
N LEU A 159 -7.39 4.01 -14.06
CA LEU A 159 -6.65 5.09 -13.43
C LEU A 159 -5.21 5.05 -13.91
N VAL A 160 -4.65 6.22 -14.22
CA VAL A 160 -3.29 6.38 -14.75
C VAL A 160 -2.46 7.16 -13.73
N TYR A 161 -1.46 6.51 -13.16
CA TYR A 161 -0.59 7.08 -12.14
C TYR A 161 0.85 7.23 -12.64
N GLU A 162 1.62 8.05 -11.94
CA GLU A 162 3.08 8.01 -12.05
C GLU A 162 3.59 6.59 -11.75
N TYR A 163 4.66 6.18 -12.44
CA TYR A 163 5.24 4.86 -12.22
C TYR A 163 6.22 4.87 -11.04
N MET A 164 6.02 3.96 -10.10
CA MET A 164 6.86 3.81 -8.92
C MET A 164 7.82 2.62 -9.09
N PRO A 165 9.11 2.86 -9.40
CA PRO A 165 10.00 1.81 -9.91
C PRO A 165 10.38 0.74 -8.89
N ARG A 166 10.27 1.03 -7.58
CA ARG A 166 10.56 0.05 -6.53
C ARG A 166 9.33 -0.72 -6.04
N GLY A 167 8.15 -0.43 -6.59
CA GLY A 167 6.90 -1.06 -6.16
C GLY A 167 6.53 -0.71 -4.72
N SER A 168 5.87 -1.62 -4.01
CA SER A 168 5.40 -1.37 -2.64
C SER A 168 6.45 -1.64 -1.57
N LEU A 169 6.26 -1.02 -0.40
CA LEU A 169 7.05 -1.32 0.81
C LEU A 169 6.92 -2.80 1.19
N GLU A 170 5.75 -3.39 1.04
CA GLU A 170 5.53 -4.82 1.29
C GLU A 170 6.50 -5.69 0.48
N ASN A 171 6.62 -5.40 -0.83
CA ASN A 171 7.50 -6.12 -1.72
C ASN A 171 8.99 -5.95 -1.36
N GLN A 172 9.38 -4.77 -0.88
CA GLN A 172 10.77 -4.50 -0.49
C GLN A 172 11.11 -5.07 0.89
N LEU A 173 10.20 -4.95 1.85
CA LEU A 173 10.46 -5.32 3.24
C LEU A 173 10.42 -6.84 3.46
N PHE A 174 9.50 -7.57 2.78
CA PHE A 174 9.26 -8.99 3.04
C PHE A 174 9.85 -9.95 1.98
N ARG A 175 10.65 -9.45 1.07
CA ARG A 175 11.33 -10.29 0.08
C ARG A 175 12.36 -11.20 0.75
N ARG A 176 12.25 -12.51 0.56
CA ARG A 176 13.10 -13.51 1.24
C ARG A 176 14.54 -13.52 0.77
N TYR A 177 14.79 -13.24 -0.51
CA TYR A 177 16.10 -13.40 -1.16
C TYR A 177 16.72 -12.09 -1.64
N SER A 178 16.28 -10.96 -1.10
CA SER A 178 16.82 -9.63 -1.37
C SER A 178 17.60 -9.11 -0.18
N ALA A 179 18.56 -8.23 -0.43
CA ALA A 179 19.19 -7.45 0.62
C ALA A 179 18.13 -6.76 1.47
N SER A 180 18.31 -6.76 2.77
CA SER A 180 17.41 -6.08 3.71
C SER A 180 17.42 -4.58 3.44
N LEU A 181 16.26 -3.93 3.59
CA LEU A 181 16.19 -2.46 3.62
C LEU A 181 17.06 -1.94 4.78
N PRO A 182 18.06 -1.07 4.51
CA PRO A 182 18.87 -0.47 5.56
C PRO A 182 18.04 0.35 6.54
N TRP A 183 18.53 0.53 7.75
CA TRP A 183 17.88 1.32 8.80
C TRP A 183 17.50 2.73 8.33
N SER A 184 18.42 3.45 7.68
CA SER A 184 18.20 4.80 7.16
C SER A 184 17.05 4.85 6.16
N SER A 185 16.98 3.88 5.24
CA SER A 185 15.86 3.78 4.29
C SER A 185 14.53 3.50 4.99
N ARG A 186 14.53 2.66 6.05
CA ARG A 186 13.31 2.39 6.83
C ARG A 186 12.80 3.64 7.53
N MET A 187 13.69 4.45 8.12
CA MET A 187 13.32 5.70 8.78
C MET A 187 12.89 6.77 7.76
N LYS A 188 13.54 6.85 6.60
CA LYS A 188 13.10 7.70 5.48
C LYS A 188 11.67 7.35 5.04
N ILE A 189 11.39 6.06 4.88
CA ILE A 189 10.05 5.58 4.50
C ILE A 189 9.03 5.90 5.59
N ALA A 190 9.32 5.61 6.86
CA ALA A 190 8.42 5.93 7.96
C ALA A 190 8.10 7.45 8.02
N LEU A 191 9.13 8.29 7.92
CA LEU A 191 8.98 9.75 7.96
C LEU A 191 8.16 10.28 6.78
N GLY A 192 8.45 9.85 5.54
CA GLY A 192 7.73 10.31 4.37
C GLY A 192 6.26 9.86 4.38
N ALA A 193 5.99 8.61 4.76
CA ALA A 193 4.61 8.12 4.93
C ALA A 193 3.85 8.90 6.02
N ALA A 194 4.52 9.24 7.13
CA ALA A 194 3.95 10.09 8.18
C ALA A 194 3.63 11.50 7.67
N LYS A 195 4.51 12.09 6.84
CA LYS A 195 4.27 13.41 6.20
C LYS A 195 3.06 13.36 5.28
N GLY A 196 2.88 12.27 4.52
CA GLY A 196 1.69 12.06 3.68
C GLY A 196 0.40 12.01 4.50
N LEU A 197 0.35 11.23 5.59
CA LEU A 197 -0.81 11.18 6.49
C LEU A 197 -1.06 12.50 7.22
N ALA A 198 -0.01 13.19 7.68
CA ALA A 198 -0.14 14.48 8.34
C ALA A 198 -0.79 15.52 7.41
N PHE A 199 -0.36 15.55 6.14
CA PHE A 199 -0.99 16.41 5.13
C PHE A 199 -2.47 16.10 4.94
N LEU A 200 -2.88 14.82 4.92
CA LEU A 200 -4.28 14.43 4.79
C LEU A 200 -5.11 14.86 6.01
N HIS A 201 -4.59 14.64 7.22
CA HIS A 201 -5.30 14.92 8.46
C HIS A 201 -5.40 16.40 8.78
N GLU A 202 -4.45 17.23 8.31
CA GLU A 202 -4.36 18.67 8.61
C GLU A 202 -4.81 19.55 7.43
N SER A 203 -5.32 18.95 6.34
CA SER A 203 -5.90 19.72 5.24
C SER A 203 -7.15 20.49 5.72
N GLU A 204 -7.50 21.58 5.03
CA GLU A 204 -8.68 22.41 5.34
C GLU A 204 -9.96 21.58 5.53
N LYS A 205 -10.16 20.59 4.65
CA LYS A 205 -11.11 19.49 4.84
C LYS A 205 -10.31 18.23 5.14
N PRO A 206 -10.22 17.77 6.40
CA PRO A 206 -9.45 16.59 6.76
C PRO A 206 -9.87 15.35 5.98
N VAL A 207 -8.92 14.50 5.67
CA VAL A 207 -9.15 13.23 4.99
C VAL A 207 -8.64 12.08 5.86
N ILE A 208 -9.48 11.08 6.07
CA ILE A 208 -9.09 9.82 6.70
C ILE A 208 -8.78 8.83 5.59
N TYR A 209 -7.54 8.34 5.57
CA TYR A 209 -7.03 7.46 4.51
C TYR A 209 -7.61 6.05 4.58
N ARG A 210 -7.82 5.51 5.81
CA ARG A 210 -8.56 4.31 6.13
C ARG A 210 -7.89 2.97 5.79
N ASP A 211 -7.05 2.88 4.77
CA ASP A 211 -6.36 1.64 4.38
C ASP A 211 -4.84 1.78 4.36
N PHE A 212 -4.29 2.35 5.45
CA PHE A 212 -2.85 2.53 5.60
C PHE A 212 -2.18 1.18 5.91
N LYS A 213 -1.38 0.69 4.96
CA LYS A 213 -0.68 -0.60 5.02
C LYS A 213 0.56 -0.60 4.14
N ALA A 214 1.46 -1.57 4.37
CA ALA A 214 2.73 -1.65 3.64
C ALA A 214 2.57 -1.82 2.11
N SER A 215 1.50 -2.47 1.64
CA SER A 215 1.25 -2.64 0.20
C SER A 215 0.79 -1.35 -0.48
N ASN A 216 0.21 -0.39 0.26
CA ASN A 216 -0.26 0.89 -0.25
C ASN A 216 0.78 2.02 -0.12
N ILE A 217 1.97 1.72 0.37
CA ILE A 217 3.11 2.63 0.39
C ILE A 217 4.02 2.26 -0.77
N LEU A 218 3.98 3.03 -1.85
CA LEU A 218 4.83 2.84 -3.02
C LEU A 218 6.14 3.59 -2.86
N LEU A 219 7.20 3.08 -3.47
CA LEU A 219 8.56 3.59 -3.32
C LEU A 219 9.12 4.05 -4.66
N ASP A 220 9.64 5.25 -4.69
CA ASP A 220 10.38 5.79 -5.82
C ASP A 220 11.82 5.23 -5.87
N SER A 221 12.57 5.59 -6.91
CA SER A 221 13.95 5.16 -7.18
C SER A 221 14.89 5.37 -5.98
N ASP A 222 14.71 6.42 -5.23
CA ASP A 222 15.50 6.82 -4.04
C ASP A 222 14.88 6.41 -2.70
N TYR A 223 13.87 5.50 -2.72
CA TYR A 223 13.07 5.09 -1.56
C TYR A 223 12.18 6.19 -0.96
N THR A 224 11.88 7.26 -1.68
CA THR A 224 10.86 8.21 -1.25
C THR A 224 9.49 7.53 -1.29
N PRO A 225 8.77 7.46 -0.16
CA PRO A 225 7.46 6.81 -0.09
C PRO A 225 6.36 7.74 -0.58
N LYS A 226 5.37 7.14 -1.25
CA LYS A 226 4.12 7.81 -1.64
C LYS A 226 2.94 6.92 -1.31
N LEU A 227 1.92 7.50 -0.68
CA LEU A 227 0.66 6.82 -0.38
C LEU A 227 -0.15 6.65 -1.67
N SER A 228 -0.67 5.45 -1.89
CA SER A 228 -1.46 5.06 -3.07
C SER A 228 -2.76 4.40 -2.64
N ASP A 229 -3.67 4.18 -3.58
CA ASP A 229 -4.95 3.49 -3.33
C ASP A 229 -5.87 4.24 -2.35
N PHE A 230 -6.49 5.30 -2.87
CA PHE A 230 -7.41 6.17 -2.12
C PHE A 230 -8.87 5.72 -2.20
N GLY A 231 -9.15 4.55 -2.77
CA GLY A 231 -10.51 4.06 -3.00
C GLY A 231 -11.38 3.96 -1.75
N LEU A 232 -10.76 3.77 -0.57
CA LEU A 232 -11.45 3.73 0.72
C LEU A 232 -11.38 5.03 1.52
N ALA A 233 -10.70 6.05 1.04
CA ALA A 233 -10.56 7.33 1.74
C ALA A 233 -11.91 8.00 1.99
N LYS A 234 -11.98 8.79 3.05
CA LYS A 234 -13.20 9.53 3.43
C LYS A 234 -12.85 10.93 3.93
N ASP A 235 -13.77 11.84 3.69
CA ASP A 235 -13.75 13.12 4.40
C ASP A 235 -13.86 12.87 5.89
N GLY A 236 -13.10 13.63 6.67
CA GLY A 236 -13.15 13.60 8.12
C GLY A 236 -14.46 14.18 8.66
N PRO A 237 -14.66 14.11 9.98
CA PRO A 237 -15.84 14.68 10.61
C PRO A 237 -15.87 16.21 10.42
N GLU A 238 -17.07 16.74 10.17
CA GLU A 238 -17.31 18.17 9.98
C GLU A 238 -18.08 18.77 11.18
N GLY A 239 -17.91 20.06 11.40
CA GLY A 239 -18.62 20.81 12.43
C GLY A 239 -18.34 20.29 13.84
N SER A 240 -19.39 19.83 14.53
CA SER A 240 -19.34 19.29 15.90
C SER A 240 -19.11 17.78 15.97
N ASP A 241 -19.03 17.11 14.81
CA ASP A 241 -18.87 15.66 14.76
C ASP A 241 -17.49 15.21 15.24
N THR A 242 -17.46 14.16 16.02
CA THR A 242 -16.20 13.61 16.56
C THR A 242 -15.64 12.45 15.73
N HIS A 243 -16.44 11.87 14.85
CA HIS A 243 -16.11 10.71 14.03
C HIS A 243 -17.03 10.60 12.81
N VAL A 244 -16.65 9.78 11.84
CA VAL A 244 -17.50 9.38 10.73
C VAL A 244 -18.01 7.97 10.99
N SER A 245 -19.33 7.81 11.12
CA SER A 245 -19.94 6.47 11.22
C SER A 245 -19.96 5.81 9.86
N THR A 246 -19.37 4.63 9.75
CA THR A 246 -19.28 3.92 8.46
C THR A 246 -19.14 2.41 8.66
N ARG A 247 -19.53 1.63 7.63
CA ARG A 247 -19.23 0.20 7.61
C ARG A 247 -17.73 -0.01 7.81
N VAL A 248 -17.36 -0.98 8.65
CA VAL A 248 -15.95 -1.33 8.86
C VAL A 248 -15.37 -1.91 7.58
N MET A 249 -14.36 -1.24 7.07
CA MET A 249 -13.59 -1.61 5.88
C MET A 249 -12.10 -1.40 6.16
N GLY A 250 -11.25 -1.91 5.28
CA GLY A 250 -9.79 -1.87 5.42
C GLY A 250 -9.20 -3.26 5.56
N THR A 251 -7.92 -3.34 5.91
CA THR A 251 -7.15 -4.58 5.87
C THR A 251 -6.97 -5.17 7.27
N GLN A 252 -7.22 -6.47 7.42
CA GLN A 252 -7.01 -7.19 8.69
C GLN A 252 -5.56 -7.04 9.18
N GLY A 253 -5.42 -6.77 10.49
CA GLY A 253 -4.11 -6.57 11.13
C GLY A 253 -3.65 -5.11 11.17
N TYR A 254 -4.28 -4.21 10.38
CA TYR A 254 -3.98 -2.78 10.39
C TYR A 254 -5.10 -1.93 10.99
N ALA A 255 -6.35 -2.39 10.89
CA ALA A 255 -7.50 -1.64 11.38
C ALA A 255 -7.47 -1.45 12.90
N ALA A 256 -7.78 -0.24 13.35
CA ALA A 256 -7.81 0.11 14.77
C ALA A 256 -8.93 -0.63 15.53
N PRO A 257 -8.68 -1.09 16.77
CA PRO A 257 -9.66 -1.91 17.51
C PRO A 257 -10.98 -1.20 17.74
N GLU A 258 -10.97 0.08 18.09
CA GLU A 258 -12.20 0.85 18.28
C GLU A 258 -13.02 0.99 16.98
N TYR A 259 -12.35 1.14 15.85
CA TYR A 259 -13.01 1.22 14.56
C TYR A 259 -13.69 -0.12 14.19
N ILE A 260 -12.98 -1.24 14.43
CA ILE A 260 -13.55 -2.58 14.22
C ILE A 260 -14.80 -2.80 15.11
N MET A 261 -14.76 -2.35 16.36
CA MET A 261 -15.82 -2.58 17.33
C MET A 261 -17.04 -1.68 17.13
N THR A 262 -16.84 -0.45 16.72
CA THR A 262 -17.89 0.59 16.75
C THR A 262 -18.28 1.13 15.39
N GLY A 263 -17.44 0.95 14.35
CA GLY A 263 -17.60 1.62 13.07
C GLY A 263 -17.27 3.12 13.09
N HIS A 264 -16.79 3.65 14.23
CA HIS A 264 -16.40 5.06 14.36
C HIS A 264 -15.00 5.30 13.79
N LEU A 265 -14.96 5.89 12.61
CA LEU A 265 -13.74 6.18 11.89
C LEU A 265 -13.24 7.59 12.23
N THR A 266 -11.95 7.71 12.54
CA THR A 266 -11.28 8.99 12.83
C THR A 266 -9.86 9.00 12.27
N ALA A 267 -9.21 10.17 12.21
CA ALA A 267 -7.79 10.26 11.90
C ALA A 267 -6.91 9.41 12.86
N MET A 268 -7.35 9.20 14.11
CA MET A 268 -6.65 8.34 15.07
C MET A 268 -6.68 6.85 14.65
N SER A 269 -7.62 6.44 13.80
CA SER A 269 -7.63 5.09 13.22
C SER A 269 -6.45 4.90 12.25
N ASP A 270 -6.13 5.90 11.42
CA ASP A 270 -4.93 5.89 10.55
C ASP A 270 -3.64 5.91 11.37
N VAL A 271 -3.61 6.62 12.50
CA VAL A 271 -2.44 6.64 13.42
C VAL A 271 -2.16 5.24 13.97
N TYR A 272 -3.19 4.47 14.31
CA TYR A 272 -3.01 3.07 14.71
C TYR A 272 -2.40 2.23 13.58
N SER A 273 -2.96 2.34 12.38
CA SER A 273 -2.46 1.63 11.19
C SER A 273 -1.00 2.02 10.88
N PHE A 274 -0.64 3.29 11.03
CA PHE A 274 0.75 3.76 10.96
C PHE A 274 1.63 3.07 12.00
N GLY A 275 1.16 2.94 13.25
CA GLY A 275 1.87 2.20 14.30
C GLY A 275 2.17 0.75 13.92
N VAL A 276 1.23 0.08 13.23
CA VAL A 276 1.43 -1.29 12.72
C VAL A 276 2.53 -1.31 11.65
N VAL A 277 2.48 -0.40 10.66
CA VAL A 277 3.53 -0.33 9.61
C VAL A 277 4.89 0.02 10.22
N LEU A 278 4.95 0.88 11.22
CA LEU A 278 6.20 1.19 11.93
C LEU A 278 6.75 -0.07 12.61
N LEU A 279 5.90 -0.93 13.19
CA LEU A 279 6.33 -2.24 13.69
C LEU A 279 6.86 -3.15 12.58
N GLU A 280 6.21 -3.18 11.43
CA GLU A 280 6.70 -3.95 10.28
C GLU A 280 8.10 -3.48 9.86
N LEU A 281 8.34 -2.17 9.82
CA LEU A 281 9.64 -1.58 9.51
C LEU A 281 10.72 -1.93 10.56
N LEU A 282 10.35 -1.98 11.85
CA LEU A 282 11.28 -2.33 12.93
C LEU A 282 11.62 -3.82 12.96
N THR A 283 10.60 -4.68 12.76
CA THR A 283 10.71 -6.11 13.00
C THR A 283 10.97 -6.96 11.76
N GLY A 284 10.72 -6.39 10.55
CA GLY A 284 10.72 -7.15 9.31
C GLY A 284 9.64 -8.23 9.24
N ARG A 285 8.62 -8.16 10.10
CA ARG A 285 7.50 -9.12 10.16
C ARG A 285 6.24 -8.50 9.58
N ARG A 286 5.39 -9.31 8.95
CA ARG A 286 4.07 -8.90 8.47
C ARG A 286 3.12 -8.64 9.64
N SER A 287 2.17 -7.72 9.46
CA SER A 287 1.10 -7.41 10.44
C SER A 287 0.32 -8.65 10.88
N VAL A 288 0.05 -9.56 9.95
CA VAL A 288 -0.52 -10.89 10.20
C VAL A 288 0.28 -11.96 9.47
N ASP A 289 0.74 -12.97 10.20
CA ASP A 289 1.49 -14.11 9.66
C ASP A 289 0.95 -15.43 10.23
N LYS A 290 0.08 -16.11 9.49
CA LYS A 290 -0.54 -17.38 9.88
C LYS A 290 0.45 -18.56 9.96
N SER A 291 1.66 -18.43 9.43
CA SER A 291 2.71 -19.46 9.52
C SER A 291 3.39 -19.51 10.89
N ARG A 292 3.17 -18.51 11.73
CA ARG A 292 3.76 -18.40 13.07
C ARG A 292 2.88 -19.05 14.13
N PRO A 293 3.45 -19.34 15.31
CA PRO A 293 2.68 -19.78 16.46
C PRO A 293 1.54 -18.79 16.77
N GLN A 294 0.39 -19.28 17.19
CA GLN A 294 -0.84 -18.48 17.39
C GLN A 294 -0.63 -17.17 18.16
N ARG A 295 0.23 -17.18 19.18
CA ARG A 295 0.55 -15.99 19.99
C ARG A 295 1.41 -14.94 19.26
N GLU A 296 1.97 -15.29 18.09
CA GLU A 296 2.83 -14.42 17.27
C GLU A 296 2.22 -14.08 15.91
N GLN A 297 1.01 -14.55 15.61
CA GLN A 297 0.36 -14.33 14.32
C GLN A 297 -0.05 -12.87 14.10
N ASN A 298 -0.45 -12.18 15.19
CA ASN A 298 -0.74 -10.75 15.15
C ASN A 298 0.46 -9.97 15.67
N LEU A 299 1.09 -9.21 14.80
CA LEU A 299 2.31 -8.47 15.10
C LEU A 299 2.10 -7.43 16.21
N ALA A 300 1.00 -6.67 16.15
CA ALA A 300 0.74 -5.60 17.10
C ALA A 300 0.53 -6.18 18.52
N GLU A 301 -0.24 -7.26 18.66
CA GLU A 301 -0.47 -7.92 19.93
C GLU A 301 0.81 -8.54 20.50
N TRP A 302 1.60 -9.18 19.65
CA TRP A 302 2.84 -9.82 20.05
C TRP A 302 3.94 -8.81 20.45
N ALA A 303 4.13 -7.76 19.66
CA ALA A 303 5.26 -6.83 19.86
C ALA A 303 4.98 -5.78 20.94
N ARG A 304 3.73 -5.28 21.03
CA ARG A 304 3.37 -4.15 21.90
C ARG A 304 3.86 -4.26 23.34
N PRO A 305 3.76 -5.42 24.04
CA PRO A 305 4.28 -5.56 25.42
C PRO A 305 5.80 -5.40 25.53
N MET A 306 6.55 -5.55 24.43
CA MET A 306 8.01 -5.50 24.42
C MET A 306 8.59 -4.13 24.03
N LEU A 307 7.75 -3.26 23.44
CA LEU A 307 8.21 -1.97 22.88
C LEU A 307 8.73 -0.98 23.93
N ASN A 308 8.20 -1.02 25.15
CA ASN A 308 8.62 -0.14 26.25
C ASN A 308 9.79 -0.68 27.06
N GLU A 309 10.26 -1.89 26.77
CA GLU A 309 11.33 -2.52 27.52
C GLU A 309 12.63 -2.54 26.68
N ALA A 310 13.55 -1.64 26.98
CA ALA A 310 14.81 -1.53 26.23
C ALA A 310 15.56 -2.87 26.10
N ARG A 311 15.53 -3.72 27.16
CA ARG A 311 16.18 -5.05 27.14
C ARG A 311 15.49 -6.06 26.20
N LYS A 312 14.22 -5.84 25.85
CA LYS A 312 13.45 -6.72 24.96
C LYS A 312 13.45 -6.23 23.53
N LEU A 313 13.78 -4.95 23.31
CA LEU A 313 13.75 -4.34 21.97
C LEU A 313 14.64 -5.10 20.98
N GLY A 314 15.87 -5.44 21.35
CA GLY A 314 16.77 -6.21 20.48
C GLY A 314 16.23 -7.57 20.03
N ARG A 315 15.27 -8.15 20.77
CA ARG A 315 14.64 -9.45 20.40
C ARG A 315 13.58 -9.31 19.30
N ILE A 316 13.04 -8.11 19.13
CA ILE A 316 11.98 -7.85 18.14
C ILE A 316 12.51 -7.16 16.87
N MET A 317 13.71 -6.57 16.95
CA MET A 317 14.33 -5.96 15.76
C MET A 317 14.53 -6.99 14.65
N ASP A 318 14.42 -6.54 13.40
CA ASP A 318 14.63 -7.39 12.23
C ASP A 318 16.07 -7.96 12.26
N PRO A 319 16.24 -9.28 12.39
CA PRO A 319 17.57 -9.90 12.43
C PRO A 319 18.37 -9.65 11.14
N ARG A 320 17.71 -9.35 10.01
CA ARG A 320 18.36 -9.01 8.74
C ARG A 320 19.06 -7.65 8.75
N LEU A 321 18.84 -6.85 9.79
CA LEU A 321 19.62 -5.62 10.01
C LEU A 321 21.01 -5.93 10.61
N GLU A 322 21.25 -7.14 11.13
CA GLU A 322 22.54 -7.57 11.66
C GLU A 322 23.15 -6.59 12.68
N GLY A 323 22.30 -5.92 13.46
CA GLY A 323 22.70 -4.87 14.38
C GLY A 323 23.05 -3.52 13.75
N GLN A 324 22.95 -3.40 12.41
CA GLN A 324 23.22 -2.15 11.68
C GLN A 324 22.03 -1.19 11.77
N TYR A 325 21.78 -0.68 12.96
CA TYR A 325 20.75 0.33 13.24
C TYR A 325 21.15 1.19 14.45
N SER A 326 20.62 2.42 14.49
CA SER A 326 20.76 3.30 15.65
C SER A 326 19.98 2.71 16.84
N GLU A 327 20.64 2.39 17.93
CA GLU A 327 19.97 1.90 19.14
C GLU A 327 19.07 2.98 19.75
N THR A 328 19.54 4.22 19.79
CA THR A 328 18.78 5.38 20.24
C THR A 328 17.58 5.63 19.34
N GLY A 329 17.79 5.56 18.02
CA GLY A 329 16.72 5.68 17.02
C GLY A 329 15.67 4.58 17.16
N ALA A 330 16.11 3.31 17.32
CA ALA A 330 15.22 2.17 17.50
C ALA A 330 14.37 2.28 18.77
N ARG A 331 14.94 2.74 19.88
CA ARG A 331 14.20 2.99 21.14
C ARG A 331 13.14 4.06 20.96
N LYS A 332 13.46 5.18 20.29
CA LYS A 332 12.50 6.26 20.03
C LYS A 332 11.38 5.81 19.08
N ALA A 333 11.72 5.10 18.00
CA ALA A 333 10.75 4.56 17.06
C ALA A 333 9.83 3.50 17.72
N ALA A 334 10.37 2.64 18.58
CA ALA A 334 9.59 1.67 19.34
C ALA A 334 8.62 2.34 20.33
N ALA A 335 9.07 3.36 21.05
CA ALA A 335 8.21 4.14 21.95
C ALA A 335 7.09 4.85 21.18
N LEU A 336 7.39 5.38 20.00
CA LEU A 336 6.40 5.99 19.12
C LEU A 336 5.37 4.95 18.63
N ALA A 337 5.84 3.78 18.16
CA ALA A 337 4.95 2.69 17.76
C ALA A 337 4.02 2.28 18.91
N TYR A 338 4.55 2.17 20.14
CA TYR A 338 3.75 1.87 21.34
C TYR A 338 2.63 2.90 21.57
N GLN A 339 2.92 4.20 21.41
CA GLN A 339 1.94 5.26 21.55
C GLN A 339 0.87 5.19 20.45
N CYS A 340 1.28 5.00 19.17
CA CYS A 340 0.36 4.87 18.06
C CYS A 340 -0.58 3.67 18.23
N LEU A 341 -0.12 2.57 18.82
CA LEU A 341 -0.88 1.35 19.06
C LEU A 341 -1.70 1.38 20.36
N SER A 342 -1.89 2.56 21.00
CA SER A 342 -2.77 2.66 22.16
C SER A 342 -4.19 2.22 21.83
N HIS A 343 -4.79 1.42 22.71
CA HIS A 343 -6.21 1.03 22.60
C HIS A 343 -7.16 2.22 22.77
N ARG A 344 -6.68 3.31 23.38
CA ARG A 344 -7.44 4.54 23.56
C ARG A 344 -7.05 5.56 22.48
N PRO A 345 -7.93 5.87 21.50
CA PRO A 345 -7.59 6.77 20.38
C PRO A 345 -7.04 8.13 20.84
N LYS A 346 -7.62 8.69 21.91
CA LYS A 346 -7.19 9.99 22.47
C LYS A 346 -5.75 10.01 23.04
N GLN A 347 -5.14 8.84 23.25
CA GLN A 347 -3.76 8.72 23.73
C GLN A 347 -2.75 8.58 22.61
N ARG A 348 -3.21 8.38 21.35
CA ARG A 348 -2.36 8.32 20.19
C ARG A 348 -1.89 9.75 19.84
N PRO A 349 -0.64 9.92 19.38
CA PRO A 349 -0.16 11.23 18.89
C PRO A 349 -0.87 11.62 17.59
N THR A 350 -0.91 12.91 17.27
CA THR A 350 -1.27 13.38 15.93
C THR A 350 -0.16 13.03 14.94
N MET A 351 -0.47 12.95 13.63
CA MET A 351 0.55 12.64 12.62
C MET A 351 1.63 13.73 12.52
N SER A 352 1.32 15.00 12.75
CA SER A 352 2.33 16.06 12.86
C SER A 352 3.27 15.85 14.05
N THR A 353 2.78 15.35 15.17
CA THR A 353 3.64 14.94 16.30
C THR A 353 4.53 13.74 15.93
N VAL A 354 3.97 12.76 15.21
CA VAL A 354 4.72 11.62 14.68
C VAL A 354 5.87 12.08 13.79
N VAL A 355 5.60 13.01 12.86
CA VAL A 355 6.63 13.60 11.98
C VAL A 355 7.75 14.23 12.79
N LYS A 356 7.42 15.07 13.77
CA LYS A 356 8.42 15.75 14.65
C LYS A 356 9.31 14.76 15.40
N ILE A 357 8.77 13.59 15.81
CA ILE A 357 9.53 12.56 16.51
C ILE A 357 10.43 11.78 15.54
N LEU A 358 9.95 11.48 14.32
CA LEU A 358 10.71 10.72 13.33
C LEU A 358 11.79 11.54 12.62
N GLU A 359 11.59 12.84 12.46
CA GLU A 359 12.49 13.68 11.65
C GLU A 359 13.95 13.61 12.11
N PRO A 360 14.31 13.69 13.40
CA PRO A 360 15.69 13.55 13.84
C PRO A 360 16.23 12.11 13.75
N LEU A 361 15.38 11.07 13.59
CA LEU A 361 15.83 9.68 13.60
C LEU A 361 16.60 9.27 12.33
N LYS A 362 16.47 10.03 11.25
CA LYS A 362 17.21 9.78 10.00
C LYS A 362 18.70 10.15 10.11
N ASP A 363 19.05 11.05 11.04
CA ASP A 363 20.36 11.67 11.16
C ASP A 363 21.17 11.11 12.36
N PHE A 364 20.75 10.00 12.98
CA PHE A 364 21.51 9.38 14.05
C PHE A 364 22.72 8.62 13.54
N ASP A 365 23.92 9.01 14.02
CA ASP A 365 25.21 8.44 13.65
C ASP A 365 25.69 7.31 14.59
N ASP A 366 24.84 6.89 15.56
CA ASP A 366 25.15 5.81 16.51
C ASP A 366 24.98 4.39 15.92
N ILE A 367 25.03 4.27 14.59
CA ILE A 367 25.03 2.98 13.90
C ILE A 367 26.41 2.34 14.10
N PRO A 368 26.49 1.10 14.64
CA PRO A 368 27.76 0.44 14.82
C PRO A 368 28.47 0.26 13.47
N CYS A 369 29.53 1.04 13.24
CA CYS A 369 30.46 0.79 12.14
C CYS A 369 31.40 -0.32 12.60
N GLY A 370 31.00 -1.58 12.50
CA GLY A 370 31.92 -2.69 12.68
C GLY A 370 33.01 -2.64 11.60
N PRO A 371 34.28 -2.88 11.91
CA PRO A 371 35.28 -3.04 10.87
C PRO A 371 34.85 -4.23 10.00
N PHE A 372 34.64 -3.98 8.72
CA PHE A 372 34.45 -5.02 7.73
C PHE A 372 35.81 -5.70 7.57
N VAL A 373 36.06 -6.77 8.35
CA VAL A 373 37.27 -7.60 8.17
C VAL A 373 37.00 -8.49 6.95
N TYR A 374 37.35 -8.00 5.78
CA TYR A 374 37.44 -8.82 4.59
C TYR A 374 38.70 -9.69 4.73
N THR A 375 38.54 -10.91 5.26
CA THR A 375 39.59 -11.92 5.18
C THR A 375 39.68 -12.37 3.74
N VAL A 376 40.61 -11.81 2.99
CA VAL A 376 41.04 -12.39 1.72
C VAL A 376 41.65 -13.76 2.05
N PRO A 377 41.17 -14.88 1.53
CA PRO A 377 41.87 -16.14 1.66
C PRO A 377 43.21 -15.97 0.95
N THR A 378 44.29 -15.88 1.71
CA THR A 378 45.65 -15.97 1.16
C THR A 378 45.84 -17.43 0.78
N GLU A 379 46.25 -17.68 -0.48
CA GLU A 379 46.57 -19.00 -1.04
C GLU A 379 47.72 -19.74 -0.32
N ALA A 380 48.09 -19.32 0.87
CA ALA A 380 49.25 -19.83 1.65
C ALA A 380 48.93 -20.92 2.66
N ASP A 381 47.66 -21.27 2.87
CA ASP A 381 47.28 -22.37 3.79
C ASP A 381 46.76 -23.61 3.03
N ASN A 382 47.56 -24.13 2.11
CA ASN A 382 47.49 -25.52 1.72
C ASN A 382 48.30 -26.35 2.71
N PRO A 383 47.72 -27.18 3.57
CA PRO A 383 48.46 -28.16 4.35
C PRO A 383 49.07 -29.15 3.40
N LYS A 384 50.41 -29.20 3.34
CA LYS A 384 51.17 -30.25 2.71
C LYS A 384 50.80 -31.57 3.39
N GLU A 385 50.15 -32.45 2.64
CA GLU A 385 49.95 -33.83 3.04
C GLU A 385 51.33 -34.50 3.18
N ASP A 386 51.75 -34.76 4.41
CA ASP A 386 52.83 -35.66 4.73
C ASP A 386 52.45 -37.11 4.42
N VAL A 387 53.04 -37.60 3.34
CA VAL A 387 52.96 -39.02 2.96
C VAL A 387 53.74 -39.82 4.02
N LYS A 388 53.05 -40.42 4.97
CA LYS A 388 53.58 -41.50 5.81
C LYS A 388 53.13 -42.85 5.22
N LYS A 389 54.16 -43.47 4.61
CA LYS A 389 54.21 -44.88 4.21
C LYS A 389 54.06 -45.75 5.45
N CYS A 390 53.05 -46.60 5.52
CA CYS A 390 52.99 -47.76 6.41
C CYS A 390 52.30 -48.91 5.72
N THR A 391 53.12 -49.96 5.63
CA THR A 391 53.01 -51.34 5.22
C THR A 391 51.71 -52.06 5.58
N GLU A 392 51.30 -52.90 4.62
CA GLU A 392 50.30 -53.97 4.74
C GLU A 392 50.62 -55.01 5.81
N PRO A 393 49.63 -55.80 6.27
CA PRO A 393 49.65 -57.18 5.87
C PRO A 393 48.28 -57.77 5.44
N LYS A 394 48.43 -58.73 4.56
CA LYS A 394 47.42 -59.60 3.93
C LYS A 394 46.73 -60.54 4.94
N LYS A 395 45.51 -60.93 4.61
CA LYS A 395 44.92 -62.29 4.57
C LYS A 395 43.39 -62.16 4.49
N ASP A 396 42.76 -62.79 3.73
CA ASP A 396 42.42 -64.00 3.03
C ASP A 396 40.88 -64.15 2.86
N VAL A 397 40.43 -64.23 1.62
CA VAL A 397 39.57 -65.28 0.99
C VAL A 397 38.24 -65.59 1.70
N LYS A 398 37.10 -65.32 1.05
CA LYS A 398 36.24 -66.37 0.44
C LYS A 398 35.14 -65.79 -0.46
N LYS A 399 35.01 -66.48 -1.57
CA LYS A 399 34.02 -66.48 -2.64
C LYS A 399 32.61 -66.80 -2.13
N GLU A 400 31.58 -66.33 -2.85
CA GLU A 400 30.67 -67.08 -3.73
C GLU A 400 29.57 -66.11 -4.24
N ASN A 401 29.51 -65.95 -5.51
CA ASN A 401 28.68 -66.47 -6.59
C ASN A 401 27.16 -66.11 -6.46
N GLY A 402 26.66 -65.52 -7.55
CA GLY A 402 25.25 -65.64 -7.89
C GLY A 402 24.74 -64.59 -8.89
N HIS A 403 24.95 -64.86 -10.16
CA HIS A 403 24.23 -64.41 -11.36
C HIS A 403 22.77 -63.86 -11.17
N HIS A 404 22.26 -62.87 -11.88
CA HIS A 404 21.81 -62.82 -13.27
C HIS A 404 21.20 -61.50 -13.68
N HIS A 405 21.59 -60.98 -14.83
CA HIS A 405 20.84 -60.36 -15.94
C HIS A 405 19.42 -59.80 -15.68
N GLN A 406 19.03 -58.59 -16.16
CA GLN A 406 18.90 -58.14 -17.54
C GLN A 406 18.29 -56.73 -17.64
N LYS A 407 18.91 -55.91 -18.53
CA LYS A 407 18.31 -55.05 -19.57
C LYS A 407 17.26 -53.94 -19.24
N HIS A 408 17.68 -52.75 -19.68
CA HIS A 408 16.94 -51.50 -20.03
C HIS A 408 15.66 -51.73 -20.88
N PRO A 409 14.72 -50.75 -20.96
CA PRO A 409 15.00 -49.55 -21.73
C PRO A 409 14.42 -48.21 -21.18
N LEU A 410 14.94 -47.14 -21.76
CA LEU A 410 14.60 -45.74 -21.75
C LEU A 410 13.09 -45.43 -21.92
N HIS A 411 12.58 -44.52 -21.05
CA HIS A 411 11.50 -43.64 -21.48
C HIS A 411 11.73 -42.22 -20.93
N HIS A 412 11.92 -41.29 -21.86
CA HIS A 412 11.85 -39.85 -21.63
C HIS A 412 10.42 -39.47 -21.25
N GLY A 413 10.24 -38.84 -20.07
CA GLY A 413 9.02 -38.18 -19.66
C GLY A 413 9.35 -36.82 -19.12
N HIS A 414 9.18 -35.79 -19.96
CA HIS A 414 9.21 -34.41 -19.55
C HIS A 414 8.07 -34.14 -18.54
N ARG A 415 8.40 -34.03 -17.24
CA ARG A 415 7.52 -33.43 -16.25
C ARG A 415 7.81 -31.93 -16.22
N ARG A 416 6.92 -31.15 -16.85
CA ARG A 416 6.79 -29.73 -16.62
C ARG A 416 6.34 -29.54 -15.17
N HIS A 417 7.21 -29.01 -14.33
CA HIS A 417 6.83 -28.47 -13.03
C HIS A 417 6.12 -27.14 -13.27
N HIS A 418 4.80 -27.14 -13.18
CA HIS A 418 4.04 -25.93 -12.93
C HIS A 418 4.36 -25.44 -11.52
N HIS A 419 5.14 -24.38 -11.41
CA HIS A 419 5.18 -23.55 -10.22
C HIS A 419 3.80 -22.90 -10.06
N LYS A 420 2.97 -23.48 -9.21
CA LYS A 420 1.82 -22.76 -8.66
C LYS A 420 2.39 -21.69 -7.75
N SER A 421 2.42 -20.46 -8.23
CA SER A 421 2.53 -19.27 -7.40
C SER A 421 1.42 -19.35 -6.36
N ALA A 422 1.81 -19.34 -5.08
CA ALA A 422 0.86 -19.27 -3.99
C ALA A 422 0.19 -17.89 -4.06
N ARG A 423 -1.03 -17.87 -4.59
CA ARG A 423 -1.92 -16.71 -4.50
C ARG A 423 -2.13 -16.41 -3.03
N SER A 424 -1.70 -15.26 -2.57
CA SER A 424 -2.25 -14.67 -1.35
C SER A 424 -3.74 -14.47 -1.61
N PRO A 425 -4.64 -15.04 -0.81
CA PRO A 425 -6.04 -14.84 -1.02
C PRO A 425 -6.35 -13.36 -0.82
N ALA A 426 -6.77 -12.69 -1.89
CA ALA A 426 -7.51 -11.44 -1.77
C ALA A 426 -8.80 -11.82 -1.07
N ILE A 427 -8.84 -11.69 0.23
CA ILE A 427 -10.04 -11.92 1.01
C ILE A 427 -10.93 -10.71 0.73
N HIS A 428 -12.06 -10.96 0.08
CA HIS A 428 -13.13 -9.98 0.03
C HIS A 428 -13.33 -9.41 1.42
N SER A 429 -13.12 -8.12 1.58
CA SER A 429 -13.03 -7.43 2.86
C SER A 429 -14.28 -7.54 3.75
N GLU A 430 -15.37 -8.06 3.22
CA GLU A 430 -16.64 -8.19 3.91
C GLU A 430 -16.75 -9.39 4.85
N THR A 431 -16.12 -10.52 4.52
CA THR A 431 -16.35 -11.78 5.24
C THR A 431 -15.38 -12.00 6.39
N ALA A 432 -14.16 -11.47 6.31
CA ALA A 432 -13.13 -11.76 7.30
C ALA A 432 -13.33 -11.06 8.66
N LEU A 433 -13.94 -9.87 8.68
CA LEU A 433 -14.20 -9.13 9.91
C LEU A 433 -15.47 -9.61 10.65
N ARG A 434 -16.43 -10.23 9.92
CA ARG A 434 -17.66 -10.76 10.54
C ARG A 434 -17.51 -12.13 11.20
N GLN A 435 -16.55 -12.97 10.80
CA GLN A 435 -16.39 -14.32 11.37
C GLN A 435 -15.84 -14.34 12.80
N ASN A 436 -15.14 -13.29 13.23
CA ASN A 436 -14.63 -13.24 14.63
C ASN A 436 -15.69 -12.85 15.67
N HIS A 437 -16.91 -12.45 15.27
CA HIS A 437 -17.97 -12.06 16.22
C HIS A 437 -18.93 -13.19 16.60
N ARG A 438 -18.81 -14.40 16.02
CA ARG A 438 -19.77 -15.50 16.28
C ARG A 438 -19.36 -16.51 17.34
N ASN A 439 -18.16 -16.43 17.89
CA ASN A 439 -17.66 -17.40 18.87
C ASN A 439 -17.41 -16.78 20.26
N GLY A 440 -18.41 -16.13 20.83
CA GLY A 440 -18.29 -15.65 22.20
C GLY A 440 -19.63 -15.23 22.78
N PHE A 441 -20.08 -15.99 23.78
CA PHE A 441 -21.24 -15.81 24.66
C PHE A 441 -22.55 -16.48 24.20
N ASP A 442 -22.62 -17.79 24.42
CA ASP A 442 -23.81 -18.47 24.91
C ASP A 442 -23.76 -18.46 26.42
N SER A 443 -24.55 -17.61 27.06
CA SER A 443 -24.91 -17.73 28.48
C SER A 443 -26.22 -18.51 28.59
N PRO A 444 -26.35 -19.47 29.49
CA PRO A 444 -27.54 -20.29 29.63
C PRO A 444 -28.69 -19.46 30.24
N LEU A 445 -29.82 -19.49 29.56
CA LEU A 445 -31.11 -18.99 30.00
C LEU A 445 -31.58 -19.80 31.23
N HIS A 446 -31.86 -19.13 32.32
CA HIS A 446 -32.62 -19.68 33.47
C HIS A 446 -34.09 -19.89 33.07
N PRO A 447 -34.73 -20.97 33.52
CA PRO A 447 -36.13 -21.21 33.23
C PRO A 447 -37.04 -20.36 34.12
N GLU A 448 -38.05 -19.74 33.51
CA GLU A 448 -39.14 -19.05 34.23
C GLU A 448 -39.96 -20.03 35.10
N ALA A 449 -40.15 -19.65 36.34
CA ALA A 449 -41.13 -20.27 37.22
C ALA A 449 -42.52 -19.69 36.94
N LYS A 450 -43.46 -20.56 36.58
CA LYS A 450 -44.91 -20.28 36.64
C LYS A 450 -45.35 -20.32 38.10
N GLY A 451 -46.18 -19.34 38.50
CA GLY A 451 -46.86 -19.41 39.79
C GLY A 451 -47.79 -18.24 40.07
N ALA A 452 -49.09 -18.51 39.98
CA ALA A 452 -50.29 -17.83 40.50
C ALA A 452 -50.53 -16.36 40.06
#